data_5739ced6af4bc3924c441ad4afda0062
#
_entry.id   5739ced6af4bc3924c441ad4afda0062
#
_cell.length_a   1.000
_cell.length_b   1.000
_cell.length_c   1.000
_cell.angle_alpha   90.00
_cell.angle_beta   90.00
_cell.angle_gamma   90.00
#
_symmetry.space_group_name_H-M   'P 1'
#
loop_
_entity.id
_entity.type
_entity.pdbx_description
1 polymer ?
#
loop_
_entity_poly.entity_id
_entity_poly.type
_entity_poly.pdbx_seq_one_letter_code
_entity_poly.pdbx_strand_id
1 'polypeptide(L)'
;LTHTSGYKSHYFERSMIKNFFKGRNDFYGVSKDSVLKKVCKISLKKDDYKFNYSNFGFAVLGLVIENVYNCDYVTLLNDFAQKELGLSSTKISDKSGNLGNYWDWDKNDAHLPAGAITSNIEDMLLYAKMQLEENPLFDDCHKSLKKVDGSNKMSKSIGINIDEIGMSWIIDTENNFLWHNGGTGHYNSYLGFNKKTGNGVVVLANYPPSMSKIPATVIGIKLLKELDEAGK
;
A
#
# COMPACT_ATOMS: atom_id res chain seq x y z
N LEU A 1 -1.61 10.39 4.57
CA LEU A 1 -1.51 9.06 5.18
C LEU A 1 -2.87 8.35 5.28
N THR A 2 -3.97 9.08 5.40
CA THR A 2 -5.33 8.54 5.63
C THR A 2 -6.20 8.49 4.38
N HIS A 3 -5.65 8.79 3.19
CA HIS A 3 -6.43 8.93 1.95
C HIS A 3 -7.60 9.94 2.02
N THR A 4 -7.46 10.97 2.86
CA THR A 4 -8.44 12.05 3.01
C THR A 4 -7.85 13.43 2.69
N SER A 5 -6.84 13.48 1.84
CA SER A 5 -6.17 14.72 1.42
C SER A 5 -6.95 15.56 0.41
N GLY A 6 -8.01 15.01 -0.19
CA GLY A 6 -8.72 15.61 -1.33
C GLY A 6 -8.07 15.34 -2.70
N TYR A 7 -6.92 14.67 -2.74
CA TYR A 7 -6.35 14.24 -4.01
C TYR A 7 -7.16 13.10 -4.63
N LYS A 8 -7.20 13.08 -5.97
CA LYS A 8 -7.73 11.94 -6.72
C LYS A 8 -6.79 10.74 -6.57
N SER A 9 -7.29 9.54 -6.90
CA SER A 9 -6.47 8.31 -6.92
C SER A 9 -5.22 8.48 -7.79
N HIS A 10 -5.41 9.03 -8.98
CA HIS A 10 -4.34 9.41 -9.90
C HIS A 10 -4.77 10.58 -10.77
N TYR A 11 -3.83 11.20 -11.44
CA TYR A 11 -4.06 12.25 -12.43
C TYR A 11 -3.47 11.79 -13.76
N PHE A 12 -4.18 12.10 -14.84
CA PHE A 12 -3.77 11.70 -16.17
C PHE A 12 -2.42 12.28 -16.57
N GLU A 13 -1.57 11.42 -17.13
CA GLU A 13 -0.29 11.74 -17.76
C GLU A 13 -0.23 11.14 -19.16
N ARG A 14 0.42 11.83 -20.10
CA ARG A 14 0.53 11.36 -21.49
C ARG A 14 1.25 10.01 -21.62
N SER A 15 2.20 9.73 -20.74
CA SER A 15 2.92 8.45 -20.67
C SER A 15 1.96 7.26 -20.44
N MET A 16 0.87 7.46 -19.71
CA MET A 16 -0.12 6.41 -19.40
C MET A 16 -0.74 5.83 -20.67
N ILE A 17 -1.01 6.65 -21.67
CA ILE A 17 -1.53 6.16 -22.98
C ILE A 17 -0.55 5.17 -23.60
N LYS A 18 0.74 5.54 -23.67
CA LYS A 18 1.78 4.70 -24.25
C LYS A 18 1.97 3.42 -23.45
N ASN A 19 1.92 3.53 -22.13
CA ASN A 19 2.06 2.41 -21.22
C ASN A 19 0.91 1.42 -21.37
N PHE A 20 -0.33 1.91 -21.46
CA PHE A 20 -1.52 1.09 -21.69
C PHE A 20 -1.37 0.23 -22.97
N PHE A 21 -1.02 0.85 -24.11
CA PHE A 21 -0.84 0.11 -25.37
C PHE A 21 0.34 -0.89 -25.32
N LYS A 22 1.28 -0.72 -24.40
CA LYS A 22 2.41 -1.62 -24.20
C LYS A 22 2.16 -2.69 -23.14
N GLY A 23 1.00 -2.70 -22.49
CA GLY A 23 0.71 -3.59 -21.36
C GLY A 23 1.64 -3.36 -20.16
N ARG A 24 2.14 -2.12 -20.01
CA ARG A 24 3.12 -1.74 -19.00
C ARG A 24 2.44 -1.08 -17.80
N ASN A 25 3.17 -0.97 -16.70
CA ASN A 25 2.78 -0.15 -15.55
C ASN A 25 2.33 1.26 -15.98
N ASP A 26 1.10 1.64 -15.66
CA ASP A 26 0.54 2.93 -16.06
C ASP A 26 1.36 4.12 -15.55
N PHE A 27 2.00 3.96 -14.40
CA PHE A 27 2.80 5.01 -13.75
C PHE A 27 4.25 5.08 -14.24
N TYR A 28 4.69 4.14 -15.08
CA TYR A 28 6.06 4.14 -15.60
C TYR A 28 6.38 5.42 -16.37
N GLY A 29 7.50 6.06 -16.01
CA GLY A 29 7.94 7.31 -16.64
C GLY A 29 7.16 8.54 -16.22
N VAL A 30 6.34 8.48 -15.18
CA VAL A 30 5.73 9.68 -14.57
C VAL A 30 6.75 10.36 -13.69
N SER A 31 7.27 11.49 -14.15
CA SER A 31 8.38 12.19 -13.47
C SER A 31 7.92 12.92 -12.19
N LYS A 32 8.86 13.10 -11.27
CA LYS A 32 8.68 13.88 -10.04
C LYS A 32 8.28 15.32 -10.34
N ASP A 33 8.89 15.94 -11.35
CA ASP A 33 8.52 17.28 -11.81
C ASP A 33 7.08 17.39 -12.30
N SER A 34 6.58 16.37 -12.98
CA SER A 34 5.18 16.35 -13.41
C SER A 34 4.22 16.34 -12.23
N VAL A 35 4.52 15.53 -11.20
CA VAL A 35 3.74 15.50 -9.97
C VAL A 35 3.79 16.84 -9.24
N LEU A 36 4.97 17.43 -9.07
CA LEU A 36 5.13 18.76 -8.43
C LEU A 36 4.35 19.85 -9.17
N LYS A 37 4.48 19.93 -10.50
CA LYS A 37 3.73 20.89 -11.32
C LYS A 37 2.21 20.69 -11.18
N LYS A 38 1.78 19.47 -10.97
CA LYS A 38 0.36 19.14 -10.77
C LYS A 38 -0.12 19.56 -9.38
N VAL A 39 0.68 19.29 -8.34
CA VAL A 39 0.40 19.76 -6.98
C VAL A 39 0.22 21.28 -6.94
N CYS A 40 1.11 22.04 -7.61
CA CYS A 40 1.02 23.50 -7.68
C CYS A 40 -0.25 24.01 -8.40
N LYS A 41 -0.87 23.19 -9.25
CA LYS A 41 -2.09 23.56 -9.98
C LYS A 41 -3.38 23.12 -9.31
N ILE A 42 -3.30 22.17 -8.37
CA ILE A 42 -4.47 21.66 -7.65
C ILE A 42 -4.81 22.64 -6.53
N SER A 43 -6.01 23.22 -6.61
CA SER A 43 -6.55 24.02 -5.52
C SER A 43 -7.39 23.12 -4.61
N LEU A 44 -6.90 22.85 -3.43
CA LEU A 44 -7.64 22.16 -2.38
C LEU A 44 -8.22 23.21 -1.42
N LYS A 45 -9.48 23.03 -1.04
CA LYS A 45 -10.10 23.82 0.03
C LYS A 45 -9.58 23.29 1.37
N LYS A 46 -9.59 24.12 2.40
CA LYS A 46 -9.41 23.65 3.77
C LYS A 46 -10.72 22.99 4.21
N ASP A 47 -10.82 21.68 3.97
CA ASP A 47 -12.03 20.91 4.16
C ASP A 47 -11.71 19.52 4.73
N ASP A 48 -12.70 18.88 5.28
CA ASP A 48 -12.64 17.50 5.75
C ASP A 48 -13.06 16.56 4.63
N TYR A 49 -12.09 16.19 3.79
CA TYR A 49 -12.35 15.36 2.63
C TYR A 49 -12.73 13.92 3.01
N LYS A 50 -13.69 13.36 2.29
CA LYS A 50 -14.05 11.95 2.39
C LYS A 50 -12.88 11.06 1.98
N PHE A 51 -12.89 9.82 2.47
CA PHE A 51 -11.95 8.80 2.05
C PHE A 51 -11.98 8.61 0.53
N ASN A 52 -10.80 8.72 -0.08
CA ASN A 52 -10.58 8.48 -1.49
C ASN A 52 -9.15 7.96 -1.69
N TYR A 53 -9.03 6.65 -1.89
CA TYR A 53 -7.73 6.00 -2.04
C TYR A 53 -6.88 6.70 -3.10
N SER A 54 -5.67 7.14 -2.74
CA SER A 54 -4.87 8.01 -3.59
C SER A 54 -3.41 7.56 -3.69
N ASN A 55 -3.06 6.94 -4.81
CA ASN A 55 -1.67 6.70 -5.20
C ASN A 55 -0.91 8.01 -5.43
N PHE A 56 -1.59 9.02 -5.97
CA PHE A 56 -1.00 10.34 -6.15
C PHE A 56 -0.61 10.98 -4.81
N GLY A 57 -1.42 10.81 -3.77
CA GLY A 57 -1.09 11.28 -2.43
C GLY A 57 0.19 10.65 -1.89
N PHE A 58 0.42 9.36 -2.16
CA PHE A 58 1.66 8.66 -1.80
C PHE A 58 2.85 9.08 -2.66
N ALA A 59 2.64 9.37 -3.95
CA ALA A 59 3.68 9.97 -4.77
C ALA A 59 4.15 11.32 -4.20
N VAL A 60 3.21 12.17 -3.78
CA VAL A 60 3.53 13.45 -3.11
C VAL A 60 4.25 13.22 -1.78
N LEU A 61 3.81 12.25 -0.98
CA LEU A 61 4.48 11.89 0.28
C LEU A 61 5.93 11.45 0.05
N GLY A 62 6.19 10.65 -0.98
CA GLY A 62 7.55 10.26 -1.35
C GLY A 62 8.44 11.47 -1.65
N LEU A 63 7.93 12.46 -2.40
CA LEU A 63 8.67 13.70 -2.67
C LEU A 63 8.95 14.49 -1.40
N VAL A 64 8.03 14.50 -0.44
CA VAL A 64 8.26 15.15 0.87
C VAL A 64 9.38 14.44 1.63
N ILE A 65 9.36 13.11 1.65
CA ILE A 65 10.38 12.29 2.33
C ILE A 65 11.75 12.52 1.69
N GLU A 66 11.86 12.48 0.36
CA GLU A 66 13.11 12.78 -0.34
C GLU A 66 13.67 14.17 0.01
N ASN A 67 12.79 15.16 0.08
CA ASN A 67 13.20 16.52 0.44
C ASN A 67 13.67 16.63 1.89
N VAL A 68 12.97 16.00 2.83
CA VAL A 68 13.31 16.00 4.26
C VAL A 68 14.66 15.34 4.51
N TYR A 69 14.91 14.19 3.89
CA TYR A 69 16.13 13.41 4.09
C TYR A 69 17.25 13.76 3.11
N ASN A 70 16.98 14.61 2.11
CA ASN A 70 17.89 14.94 1.02
C ASN A 70 18.53 13.70 0.36
N CYS A 71 17.71 12.69 0.13
CA CYS A 71 18.10 11.40 -0.41
C CYS A 71 16.97 10.82 -1.27
N ASP A 72 17.29 10.05 -2.28
CA ASP A 72 16.28 9.45 -3.16
C ASP A 72 15.47 8.36 -2.43
N TYR A 73 14.20 8.21 -2.84
CA TYR A 73 13.25 7.32 -2.17
C TYR A 73 13.66 5.84 -2.23
N VAL A 74 14.29 5.42 -3.32
CA VAL A 74 14.73 4.01 -3.48
C VAL A 74 15.80 3.67 -2.45
N THR A 75 16.79 4.55 -2.28
CA THR A 75 17.84 4.39 -1.27
C THR A 75 17.24 4.39 0.14
N LEU A 76 16.40 5.39 0.45
CA LEU A 76 15.76 5.49 1.78
C LEU A 76 14.94 4.25 2.12
N LEU A 77 14.10 3.78 1.20
CA LEU A 77 13.29 2.61 1.46
C LEU A 77 14.12 1.34 1.59
N ASN A 78 15.07 1.12 0.69
CA ASN A 78 15.90 -0.08 0.71
C ASN A 78 16.76 -0.14 1.98
N ASP A 79 17.34 0.98 2.38
CA ASP A 79 18.11 1.08 3.61
C ASP A 79 17.24 0.82 4.84
N PHE A 80 16.05 1.42 4.90
CA PHE A 80 15.11 1.19 5.99
C PHE A 80 14.68 -0.28 6.07
N ALA A 81 14.26 -0.87 4.95
CA ALA A 81 13.83 -2.26 4.92
C ALA A 81 14.96 -3.23 5.31
N GLN A 82 16.15 -3.05 4.76
CA GLN A 82 17.24 -4.02 4.91
C GLN A 82 18.08 -3.80 6.17
N LYS A 83 18.38 -2.53 6.51
CA LYS A 83 19.27 -2.22 7.63
C LYS A 83 18.53 -2.04 8.95
N GLU A 84 17.36 -1.37 8.92
CA GLU A 84 16.60 -1.10 10.14
C GLU A 84 15.64 -2.24 10.48
N LEU A 85 14.99 -2.85 9.46
CA LEU A 85 14.02 -3.91 9.69
C LEU A 85 14.58 -5.33 9.46
N GLY A 86 15.78 -5.48 8.89
CA GLY A 86 16.38 -6.78 8.60
C GLY A 86 15.66 -7.58 7.49
N LEU A 87 14.85 -6.92 6.66
CA LEU A 87 14.09 -7.52 5.55
C LEU A 87 14.97 -7.62 4.31
N SER A 88 15.82 -8.63 4.26
CA SER A 88 16.92 -8.74 3.29
C SER A 88 16.50 -8.86 1.82
N SER A 89 15.30 -9.35 1.57
CA SER A 89 14.73 -9.54 0.24
C SER A 89 13.72 -8.45 -0.15
N THR A 90 13.39 -7.56 0.79
CA THR A 90 12.43 -6.48 0.57
C THR A 90 13.12 -5.23 0.03
N LYS A 91 12.69 -4.78 -1.16
CA LYS A 91 13.31 -3.64 -1.82
C LYS A 91 12.43 -3.07 -2.92
N ILE A 92 12.74 -1.85 -3.36
CA ILE A 92 12.36 -1.39 -4.69
C ILE A 92 13.40 -1.94 -5.66
N SER A 93 12.95 -2.76 -6.59
CA SER A 93 13.82 -3.43 -7.55
C SER A 93 14.11 -2.54 -8.75
N ASP A 94 15.34 -2.63 -9.25
CA ASP A 94 15.82 -1.96 -10.46
C ASP A 94 15.59 -2.78 -11.75
N LYS A 95 14.50 -3.54 -11.87
CA LYS A 95 14.16 -4.48 -12.96
C LYS A 95 14.66 -5.90 -12.76
N SER A 96 15.52 -6.13 -11.82
CA SER A 96 16.12 -7.45 -11.65
C SER A 96 15.19 -8.33 -10.85
N GLY A 97 14.73 -9.32 -11.42
CA GLY A 97 14.06 -10.42 -10.79
C GLY A 97 13.45 -11.28 -11.87
N ASN A 98 13.42 -12.56 -11.63
CA ASN A 98 12.69 -13.54 -12.43
C ASN A 98 11.17 -13.46 -12.22
N LEU A 99 10.68 -12.26 -11.85
CA LEU A 99 9.27 -11.99 -11.69
C LEU A 99 8.63 -11.79 -13.06
N GLY A 100 8.05 -12.84 -13.61
CA GLY A 100 7.28 -12.74 -14.84
C GLY A 100 6.14 -11.73 -14.71
N ASN A 101 5.91 -10.90 -15.74
CA ASN A 101 4.85 -9.89 -15.76
C ASN A 101 4.92 -8.87 -14.62
N TYR A 102 6.11 -8.60 -14.12
CA TYR A 102 6.36 -7.58 -13.11
C TYR A 102 6.10 -6.18 -13.68
N TRP A 103 5.49 -5.32 -12.90
CA TRP A 103 5.43 -3.90 -13.20
C TRP A 103 6.82 -3.30 -13.06
N ASP A 104 7.43 -2.92 -14.17
CA ASP A 104 8.72 -2.25 -14.15
C ASP A 104 8.59 -0.79 -13.71
N TRP A 105 9.63 -0.30 -13.05
CA TRP A 105 9.73 1.05 -12.56
C TRP A 105 11.06 1.66 -12.99
N ASP A 106 11.06 2.96 -13.25
CA ASP A 106 12.29 3.75 -13.28
C ASP A 106 12.56 4.32 -11.90
N LYS A 107 13.83 4.39 -11.50
CA LYS A 107 14.21 4.94 -10.19
C LYS A 107 13.75 6.39 -9.94
N ASN A 108 13.42 7.10 -11.00
CA ASN A 108 12.90 8.47 -10.95
C ASN A 108 11.38 8.55 -11.05
N ASP A 109 10.68 7.42 -11.10
CA ASP A 109 9.23 7.41 -11.13
C ASP A 109 8.65 7.97 -9.84
N ALA A 110 7.79 8.98 -9.97
CA ALA A 110 7.19 9.63 -8.80
C ALA A 110 6.25 8.73 -8.00
N HIS A 111 5.72 7.67 -8.60
CA HIS A 111 4.75 6.77 -7.96
C HIS A 111 5.39 5.53 -7.30
N LEU A 112 6.71 5.46 -7.23
CA LEU A 112 7.40 4.39 -6.48
C LEU A 112 6.82 4.15 -5.08
N PRO A 113 6.50 5.21 -4.28
CA PRO A 113 5.95 5.04 -2.94
C PRO A 113 4.56 4.40 -2.91
N ALA A 114 3.88 4.34 -4.04
CA ALA A 114 2.52 3.81 -4.12
C ALA A 114 2.45 2.32 -4.44
N GLY A 115 3.56 1.66 -4.86
CA GLY A 115 3.45 0.25 -5.22
C GLY A 115 4.69 -0.43 -5.78
N ALA A 116 5.90 0.14 -5.61
CA ALA A 116 7.11 -0.41 -6.22
C ALA A 116 7.84 -1.46 -5.37
N ILE A 117 7.40 -1.74 -4.16
CA ILE A 117 8.05 -2.68 -3.26
C ILE A 117 7.87 -4.11 -3.76
N THR A 118 8.95 -4.88 -3.80
CA THR A 118 8.96 -6.32 -3.95
C THR A 118 9.46 -6.97 -2.67
N SER A 119 8.92 -8.14 -2.32
CA SER A 119 9.29 -8.89 -1.13
C SER A 119 9.05 -10.38 -1.34
N ASN A 120 9.36 -11.20 -0.36
CA ASN A 120 9.05 -12.62 -0.27
C ASN A 120 8.22 -12.95 0.97
N ILE A 121 7.83 -14.21 1.13
CA ILE A 121 6.95 -14.61 2.24
C ILE A 121 7.67 -14.54 3.58
N GLU A 122 8.96 -14.86 3.63
CA GLU A 122 9.77 -14.86 4.84
C GLU A 122 9.87 -13.44 5.42
N ASP A 123 10.25 -12.47 4.59
CA ASP A 123 10.33 -11.06 5.00
C ASP A 123 8.96 -10.51 5.40
N MET A 124 7.90 -10.87 4.66
CA MET A 124 6.55 -10.39 4.98
C MET A 124 6.00 -11.00 6.28
N LEU A 125 6.35 -12.25 6.61
CA LEU A 125 6.02 -12.84 7.90
C LEU A 125 6.81 -12.18 9.04
N LEU A 126 8.09 -11.88 8.82
CA LEU A 126 8.89 -11.12 9.78
C LEU A 126 8.30 -9.73 10.01
N TYR A 127 7.92 -9.05 8.94
CA TYR A 127 7.25 -7.74 9.03
C TYR A 127 5.89 -7.82 9.74
N ALA A 128 5.08 -8.86 9.47
CA ALA A 128 3.83 -9.11 10.17
C ALA A 128 4.03 -9.30 11.68
N LYS A 129 5.07 -10.08 12.07
CA LYS A 129 5.45 -10.27 13.46
C LYS A 129 5.82 -8.95 14.14
N MET A 130 6.62 -8.10 13.49
CA MET A 130 6.97 -6.77 14.00
C MET A 130 5.73 -5.87 14.21
N GLN A 131 4.69 -6.02 13.40
CA GLN A 131 3.44 -5.27 13.56
C GLN A 131 2.58 -5.77 14.73
N LEU A 132 2.69 -7.07 15.07
CA LEU A 132 1.99 -7.66 16.21
C LEU A 132 2.64 -7.32 17.55
N GLU A 133 3.96 -7.22 17.58
CA GLU A 133 4.71 -6.89 18.78
C GLU A 133 4.51 -5.40 19.16
N GLU A 134 4.62 -5.10 20.44
CA GLU A 134 4.72 -3.72 20.90
C GLU A 134 6.03 -3.12 20.42
N ASN A 135 5.97 -2.21 19.49
CA ASN A 135 7.14 -1.59 18.90
C ASN A 135 6.88 -0.08 18.68
N PRO A 136 7.60 0.79 19.38
CA PRO A 136 7.43 2.25 19.26
C PRO A 136 7.53 2.78 17.81
N LEU A 137 8.21 2.06 16.93
CA LEU A 137 8.33 2.42 15.52
C LEU A 137 6.98 2.31 14.78
N PHE A 138 6.13 1.36 15.18
CA PHE A 138 4.88 1.06 14.47
C PHE A 138 3.60 1.40 15.25
N ASP A 139 3.67 1.53 16.56
CA ASP A 139 2.46 1.69 17.39
C ASP A 139 1.63 2.92 17.03
N ASP A 140 2.28 4.02 16.67
CA ASP A 140 1.57 5.22 16.20
C ASP A 140 0.91 5.01 14.82
N CYS A 141 1.44 4.09 14.01
CA CYS A 141 0.87 3.79 12.70
C CYS A 141 -0.48 3.07 12.80
N HIS A 142 -0.70 2.35 13.89
CA HIS A 142 -1.90 1.55 14.14
C HIS A 142 -3.04 2.33 14.77
N LYS A 143 -2.77 3.54 15.27
CA LYS A 143 -3.82 4.38 15.90
C LYS A 143 -4.78 4.89 14.84
N SER A 144 -6.08 4.88 15.16
CA SER A 144 -7.09 5.49 14.30
C SER A 144 -6.84 6.99 14.20
N LEU A 145 -6.55 7.45 13.03
CA LEU A 145 -6.38 8.88 12.71
C LEU A 145 -7.63 9.49 12.10
N LYS A 146 -8.46 8.65 11.46
CA LYS A 146 -9.65 9.11 10.77
C LYS A 146 -10.70 8.00 10.70
N LYS A 147 -11.93 8.32 11.14
CA LYS A 147 -13.11 7.50 10.83
C LYS A 147 -13.55 7.74 9.40
N VAL A 148 -13.80 6.64 8.68
CA VAL A 148 -14.19 6.67 7.28
C VAL A 148 -15.32 5.67 7.03
N ASP A 149 -16.05 5.81 5.94
CA ASP A 149 -16.95 4.78 5.41
C ASP A 149 -16.46 4.45 4.00
N GLY A 150 -15.36 3.68 3.96
CA GLY A 150 -14.67 3.34 2.73
C GLY A 150 -15.23 2.10 2.03
N SER A 151 -16.08 1.32 2.71
CA SER A 151 -16.66 0.10 2.17
C SER A 151 -17.99 0.36 1.47
N ASN A 152 -18.18 -0.26 0.31
CA ASN A 152 -19.48 -0.33 -0.34
C ASN A 152 -20.20 -1.66 0.01
N LYS A 153 -21.46 -1.81 -0.43
CA LYS A 153 -22.25 -3.03 -0.17
C LYS A 153 -21.56 -4.31 -0.66
N MET A 154 -20.90 -4.27 -1.81
CA MET A 154 -20.18 -5.41 -2.38
C MET A 154 -18.95 -5.76 -1.53
N SER A 155 -18.17 -4.78 -1.10
CA SER A 155 -17.03 -4.99 -0.22
C SER A 155 -17.46 -5.64 1.09
N LYS A 156 -18.50 -5.11 1.73
CA LYS A 156 -19.05 -5.65 2.99
C LYS A 156 -19.56 -7.09 2.83
N SER A 157 -20.20 -7.42 1.70
CA SER A 157 -20.70 -8.79 1.45
C SER A 157 -19.61 -9.85 1.33
N ILE A 158 -18.38 -9.46 1.07
CA ILE A 158 -17.19 -10.33 1.01
C ILE A 158 -16.27 -10.16 2.22
N GLY A 159 -16.74 -9.46 3.25
CA GLY A 159 -16.04 -9.30 4.52
C GLY A 159 -14.97 -8.18 4.54
N ILE A 160 -15.01 -7.28 3.57
CA ILE A 160 -14.06 -6.15 3.51
C ILE A 160 -14.70 -4.93 4.18
N ASN A 161 -14.21 -4.60 5.37
CA ASN A 161 -14.59 -3.42 6.14
C ASN A 161 -13.46 -2.39 6.14
N ILE A 162 -13.80 -1.13 5.85
CA ILE A 162 -12.90 0.03 5.88
C ILE A 162 -13.60 1.08 6.74
N ASP A 163 -13.45 0.96 8.07
CA ASP A 163 -14.19 1.79 9.03
C ASP A 163 -13.36 2.97 9.49
N GLU A 164 -12.07 2.74 9.72
CA GLU A 164 -11.12 3.75 10.16
C GLU A 164 -9.78 3.57 9.44
N ILE A 165 -8.95 4.60 9.46
CA ILE A 165 -7.61 4.58 8.86
C ILE A 165 -6.59 5.10 9.88
N GLY A 166 -5.52 4.31 10.07
CA GLY A 166 -4.30 4.73 10.74
C GLY A 166 -3.31 5.39 9.76
N MET A 167 -2.01 5.26 9.99
CA MET A 167 -1.02 5.67 8.99
C MET A 167 -0.98 4.62 7.87
N SER A 168 -1.89 4.75 6.92
CA SER A 168 -2.15 3.82 5.79
C SER A 168 -2.76 2.47 6.17
N TRP A 169 -2.74 2.06 7.42
CA TRP A 169 -3.41 0.83 7.84
C TRP A 169 -4.93 1.03 7.81
N ILE A 170 -5.61 0.13 7.11
CA ILE A 170 -7.06 0.01 7.15
C ILE A 170 -7.44 -0.68 8.45
N ILE A 171 -8.43 -0.13 9.17
CA ILE A 171 -8.93 -0.64 10.43
C ILE A 171 -10.36 -1.11 10.24
N ASP A 172 -10.55 -2.41 10.38
CA ASP A 172 -11.85 -3.09 10.48
C ASP A 172 -12.21 -3.16 11.97
N THR A 173 -13.11 -2.29 12.41
CA THR A 173 -13.48 -2.17 13.83
C THR A 173 -14.35 -3.33 14.31
N GLU A 174 -15.09 -3.97 13.41
CA GLU A 174 -15.93 -5.13 13.73
C GLU A 174 -15.10 -6.34 14.13
N ASN A 175 -14.04 -6.62 13.35
CA ASN A 175 -13.16 -7.78 13.56
C ASN A 175 -11.89 -7.44 14.35
N ASN A 176 -11.61 -6.19 14.63
CA ASN A 176 -10.36 -5.68 15.21
C ASN A 176 -9.14 -6.00 14.34
N PHE A 177 -9.29 -5.95 13.02
CA PHE A 177 -8.19 -6.16 12.10
C PHE A 177 -7.55 -4.85 11.67
N LEU A 178 -6.23 -4.86 11.63
CA LEU A 178 -5.44 -3.90 10.86
C LEU A 178 -4.94 -4.61 9.62
N TRP A 179 -5.14 -4.02 8.45
CA TRP A 179 -4.76 -4.68 7.23
C TRP A 179 -4.46 -3.70 6.10
N HIS A 180 -3.72 -4.16 5.12
CA HIS A 180 -3.57 -3.52 3.83
C HIS A 180 -3.41 -4.58 2.75
N ASN A 181 -3.73 -4.20 1.51
CA ASN A 181 -3.54 -5.06 0.35
C ASN A 181 -2.72 -4.36 -0.74
N GLY A 182 -2.21 -5.13 -1.68
CA GLY A 182 -1.53 -4.62 -2.85
C GLY A 182 -2.04 -5.29 -4.13
N GLY A 183 -1.97 -4.54 -5.22
CA GLY A 183 -2.27 -5.06 -6.54
C GLY A 183 -1.42 -4.35 -7.59
N THR A 184 -0.66 -5.12 -8.35
CA THR A 184 0.09 -4.69 -9.52
C THR A 184 -0.28 -5.59 -10.70
N GLY A 185 0.31 -5.43 -11.87
CA GLY A 185 -0.12 -6.13 -13.09
C GLY A 185 -0.53 -7.60 -12.93
N HIS A 186 0.37 -8.44 -12.39
CA HIS A 186 0.10 -9.88 -12.21
C HIS A 186 0.27 -10.37 -10.77
N TYR A 187 0.35 -9.45 -9.80
CA TYR A 187 0.55 -9.82 -8.40
C TYR A 187 -0.48 -9.14 -7.54
N ASN A 188 -0.99 -9.85 -6.55
CA ASN A 188 -1.74 -9.25 -5.46
C ASN A 188 -1.29 -9.81 -4.11
N SER A 189 -1.43 -9.00 -3.09
CA SER A 189 -0.96 -9.30 -1.75
C SER A 189 -1.96 -8.85 -0.71
N TYR A 190 -1.87 -9.45 0.46
CA TYR A 190 -2.58 -9.05 1.65
C TYR A 190 -1.67 -9.24 2.86
N LEU A 191 -1.71 -8.30 3.76
CA LEU A 191 -1.19 -8.41 5.11
C LEU A 191 -2.26 -7.89 6.06
N GLY A 192 -2.64 -8.72 7.04
CA GLY A 192 -3.57 -8.34 8.08
C GLY A 192 -3.22 -9.01 9.40
N PHE A 193 -3.55 -8.36 10.50
CA PHE A 193 -3.27 -8.87 11.84
C PHE A 193 -4.29 -8.34 12.84
N ASN A 194 -4.38 -9.05 13.96
CA ASN A 194 -5.18 -8.70 15.13
C ASN A 194 -4.27 -8.65 16.37
N LYS A 195 -3.97 -7.46 16.87
CA LYS A 195 -3.10 -7.28 18.07
C LYS A 195 -3.71 -7.88 19.34
N LYS A 196 -5.04 -8.06 19.41
CA LYS A 196 -5.70 -8.63 20.59
C LYS A 196 -5.51 -10.14 20.69
N THR A 197 -5.51 -10.84 19.55
CA THR A 197 -5.34 -12.29 19.49
C THR A 197 -3.90 -12.72 19.21
N GLY A 198 -3.07 -11.81 18.72
CA GLY A 198 -1.70 -12.10 18.30
C GLY A 198 -1.64 -12.83 16.94
N ASN A 199 -2.74 -12.92 16.21
CA ASN A 199 -2.80 -13.56 14.91
C ASN A 199 -2.45 -12.59 13.77
N GLY A 200 -1.70 -13.09 12.77
CA GLY A 200 -1.38 -12.37 11.55
C GLY A 200 -1.39 -13.28 10.34
N VAL A 201 -1.77 -12.75 9.20
CA VAL A 201 -1.87 -13.48 7.93
C VAL A 201 -1.21 -12.67 6.82
N VAL A 202 -0.35 -13.33 6.07
CA VAL A 202 0.22 -12.82 4.81
C VAL A 202 -0.25 -13.71 3.67
N VAL A 203 -0.74 -13.11 2.59
CA VAL A 203 -1.05 -13.81 1.35
C VAL A 203 -0.33 -13.11 0.20
N LEU A 204 0.50 -13.85 -0.51
CA LEU A 204 1.18 -13.41 -1.73
C LEU A 204 0.67 -14.26 -2.89
N ALA A 205 0.17 -13.64 -3.94
CA ALA A 205 -0.41 -14.33 -5.08
C ALA A 205 0.11 -13.80 -6.41
N ASN A 206 0.58 -14.72 -7.24
CA ASN A 206 0.88 -14.46 -8.65
C ASN A 206 -0.40 -14.62 -9.48
N TYR A 207 -1.35 -13.73 -9.27
CA TYR A 207 -2.63 -13.69 -9.95
C TYR A 207 -3.03 -12.22 -10.18
N PRO A 208 -3.37 -11.84 -11.40
CA PRO A 208 -3.70 -10.46 -11.71
C PRO A 208 -4.96 -10.02 -10.94
N PRO A 209 -4.86 -8.94 -10.15
CA PRO A 209 -6.04 -8.38 -9.51
C PRO A 209 -6.94 -7.71 -10.54
N SER A 210 -8.23 -7.67 -10.28
CA SER A 210 -9.17 -6.87 -11.04
C SER A 210 -10.08 -6.09 -10.09
N MET A 211 -10.84 -5.11 -10.60
CA MET A 211 -11.78 -4.34 -9.77
C MET A 211 -12.81 -5.20 -9.03
N SER A 212 -13.08 -6.41 -9.54
CA SER A 212 -14.04 -7.36 -8.95
C SER A 212 -13.40 -8.60 -8.33
N LYS A 213 -12.08 -8.78 -8.47
CA LYS A 213 -11.36 -9.98 -7.99
C LYS A 213 -10.05 -9.58 -7.33
N ILE A 214 -10.06 -9.64 -6.01
CA ILE A 214 -8.89 -9.40 -5.14
C ILE A 214 -8.68 -10.64 -4.24
N PRO A 215 -8.29 -11.79 -4.82
CA PRO A 215 -8.32 -13.08 -4.12
C PRO A 215 -7.43 -13.08 -2.87
N ALA A 216 -6.25 -12.46 -2.90
CA ALA A 216 -5.39 -12.39 -1.73
C ALA A 216 -6.06 -11.71 -0.54
N THR A 217 -6.79 -10.61 -0.78
CA THR A 217 -7.51 -9.90 0.27
C THR A 217 -8.63 -10.74 0.86
N VAL A 218 -9.45 -11.36 0.01
CA VAL A 218 -10.58 -12.18 0.46
C VAL A 218 -10.10 -13.41 1.23
N ILE A 219 -9.07 -14.08 0.73
CA ILE A 219 -8.46 -15.24 1.41
C ILE A 219 -7.86 -14.81 2.74
N GLY A 220 -7.09 -13.72 2.76
CA GLY A 220 -6.41 -13.25 3.96
C GLY A 220 -7.37 -12.86 5.08
N ILE A 221 -8.45 -12.12 4.77
CA ILE A 221 -9.49 -11.77 5.75
C ILE A 221 -10.18 -13.02 6.30
N LYS A 222 -10.54 -13.98 5.44
CA LYS A 222 -11.18 -15.22 5.88
C LYS A 222 -10.28 -16.05 6.79
N LEU A 223 -9.02 -16.23 6.39
CA LEU A 223 -8.04 -16.96 7.21
C LEU A 223 -7.83 -16.31 8.57
N LEU A 224 -7.72 -14.99 8.62
CA LEU A 224 -7.54 -14.28 9.87
C LEU A 224 -8.76 -14.42 10.80
N LYS A 225 -9.98 -14.40 10.25
CA LYS A 225 -11.21 -14.67 11.01
C LYS A 225 -11.24 -16.09 11.58
N GLU A 226 -10.93 -17.09 10.76
CA GLU A 226 -10.89 -18.50 11.18
C GLU A 226 -9.84 -18.73 12.28
N LEU A 227 -8.66 -18.11 12.16
CA LEU A 227 -7.63 -18.18 13.21
C LEU A 227 -8.11 -17.56 14.53
N ASP A 228 -8.77 -16.42 14.48
CA ASP A 228 -9.29 -15.74 15.66
C ASP A 228 -10.46 -16.51 16.31
N GLU A 229 -11.25 -17.26 15.55
CA GLU A 229 -12.32 -18.10 16.06
C GLU A 229 -11.77 -19.41 16.67
N ALA A 230 -10.75 -19.99 16.07
CA ALA A 230 -10.11 -21.21 16.56
C ALA A 230 -9.31 -21.03 17.87
N GLY A 231 -8.90 -19.80 18.17
CA GLY A 231 -8.18 -19.45 19.41
C GLY A 231 -9.08 -19.08 20.60
N LYS A 232 -10.40 -19.15 20.43
CA LYS A 232 -11.40 -18.91 21.51
C LYS A 232 -11.79 -20.22 22.15
#